data_50fb7e362030268ca1a81b5908aa9851
#
_entry.id   50fb7e362030268ca1a81b5908aa9851
#
_cell.length_a   1.000
_cell.length_b   1.000
_cell.length_c   1.000
_cell.angle_alpha   90.00
_cell.angle_beta   90.00
_cell.angle_gamma   90.00
#
_symmetry.space_group_name_H-M   'P 1'
#
loop_
_entity.id
_entity.type
_entity.pdbx_description
1 polymer ?
#
loop_
_entity_poly.entity_id
_entity_poly.type
_entity_poly.pdbx_seq_one_letter_code
_entity_poly.pdbx_strand_id
1 'polypeptide(L)'
;HRAVDDAKATAEVFQKFLNMILSKGILKLIEINTDLQPNIQNSETLNTMILVKNQSGLRDLYELVSRSHIEFFGKKRPRIPKSLLNSMRENLLIASSASASERNRGELVNLYLRGTEKDDIEEKAKFYDYIEIHPVVNYTDRVEKRSKEIENYDIIREMNKYFCELGKKLNKIVVATGDTHYLEEREVINRNVLLLGSGTMWKTEVAEGVKEYEFFDRKLYFKTTEEMLEEFKYLGEETAQEVVVENTHRISDMIEQVRPIPTGFYPPKIEGAEDEVRKMTYSKLKELYGENIDPDLKERVEKELNSIIQNGFAVLYLIAQKLVHKSVDAGYLVGSRGSVGSSIVAYLMGITEVNGLYPHYRCPKCKHTEFMNEEGSGVDYPDKTCPECGTKYIKDGHAIPFEVFMGFNG
;
A
#
# COMPACT_ATOMS: atom_id res chain seq x y z
N HIS A 1 -46.25 -22.96 25.86
CA HIS A 1 -45.03 -23.03 26.69
C HIS A 1 -43.83 -22.40 25.99
N ARG A 2 -43.58 -22.70 24.71
CA ARG A 2 -42.38 -22.23 23.97
C ARG A 2 -42.27 -20.68 23.90
N ALA A 3 -43.36 -19.98 23.62
CA ALA A 3 -43.39 -18.52 23.53
C ALA A 3 -43.10 -17.82 24.88
N VAL A 4 -43.52 -18.42 25.98
CA VAL A 4 -43.23 -17.88 27.33
C VAL A 4 -41.76 -18.12 27.69
N ASP A 5 -41.20 -19.25 27.33
CA ASP A 5 -39.79 -19.59 27.59
C ASP A 5 -38.87 -18.71 26.76
N ASP A 6 -39.21 -18.44 25.50
CA ASP A 6 -38.47 -17.52 24.60
C ASP A 6 -38.54 -16.07 25.12
N ALA A 7 -39.71 -15.61 25.59
CA ALA A 7 -39.87 -14.29 26.17
C ALA A 7 -39.07 -14.15 27.47
N LYS A 8 -39.02 -15.21 28.30
CA LYS A 8 -38.24 -15.24 29.54
C LYS A 8 -36.72 -15.20 29.26
N ALA A 9 -36.25 -16.01 28.29
CA ALA A 9 -34.85 -15.99 27.86
C ALA A 9 -34.46 -14.63 27.30
N THR A 10 -35.31 -13.99 26.49
CA THR A 10 -35.08 -12.63 25.98
C THR A 10 -34.99 -11.60 27.10
N ALA A 11 -35.86 -11.67 28.10
CA ALA A 11 -35.83 -10.78 29.25
C ALA A 11 -34.53 -10.95 30.09
N GLU A 12 -34.10 -12.18 30.28
CA GLU A 12 -32.84 -12.47 30.99
C GLU A 12 -31.60 -11.94 30.24
N VAL A 13 -31.56 -12.09 28.93
CA VAL A 13 -30.49 -11.53 28.06
C VAL A 13 -30.52 -10.00 28.14
N PHE A 14 -31.70 -9.39 28.02
CA PHE A 14 -31.83 -7.93 28.11
C PHE A 14 -31.36 -7.42 29.48
N GLN A 15 -31.69 -8.08 30.57
CA GLN A 15 -31.28 -7.70 31.93
C GLN A 15 -29.74 -7.79 32.08
N LYS A 16 -29.09 -8.78 31.48
CA LYS A 16 -27.63 -8.89 31.45
C LYS A 16 -26.99 -7.73 30.70
N PHE A 17 -27.53 -7.38 29.52
CA PHE A 17 -27.06 -6.21 28.78
C PHE A 17 -27.24 -4.91 29.55
N LEU A 18 -28.39 -4.73 30.18
CA LEU A 18 -28.68 -3.54 30.99
C LEU A 18 -27.66 -3.39 32.13
N ASN A 19 -27.39 -4.48 32.88
CA ASN A 19 -26.40 -4.48 33.93
C ASN A 19 -24.97 -4.18 33.41
N MET A 20 -24.62 -4.68 32.23
CA MET A 20 -23.34 -4.40 31.61
C MET A 20 -23.22 -2.92 31.21
N ILE A 21 -24.28 -2.31 30.67
CA ILE A 21 -24.35 -0.90 30.30
C ILE A 21 -24.22 -0.02 31.57
N LEU A 22 -25.00 -0.34 32.60
CA LEU A 22 -24.97 0.38 33.88
C LEU A 22 -23.59 0.27 34.56
N SER A 23 -22.93 -0.89 34.48
CA SER A 23 -21.59 -1.07 35.03
C SER A 23 -20.51 -0.21 34.37
N LYS A 24 -20.79 0.26 33.16
CA LYS A 24 -19.92 1.22 32.45
C LYS A 24 -20.27 2.68 32.69
N GLY A 25 -21.21 2.95 33.61
CA GLY A 25 -21.63 4.31 33.94
C GLY A 25 -22.55 4.98 32.90
N ILE A 26 -23.05 4.23 31.92
CA ILE A 26 -23.94 4.74 30.90
C ILE A 26 -25.38 4.77 31.45
N LEU A 27 -25.94 5.96 31.62
CA LEU A 27 -27.27 6.15 32.24
C LEU A 27 -28.36 6.59 31.26
N LYS A 28 -27.98 7.01 30.04
CA LYS A 28 -28.92 7.50 29.02
C LYS A 28 -28.78 6.68 27.74
N LEU A 29 -29.91 6.42 27.07
CA LEU A 29 -29.94 5.69 25.80
C LEU A 29 -29.07 6.31 24.72
N ILE A 30 -28.98 7.64 24.66
CA ILE A 30 -28.16 8.34 23.68
C ILE A 30 -26.66 8.08 23.88
N GLU A 31 -26.23 7.84 25.13
CA GLU A 31 -24.84 7.57 25.51
C GLU A 31 -24.41 6.15 25.10
N ILE A 32 -25.36 5.24 24.84
CA ILE A 32 -25.04 3.88 24.38
C ILE A 32 -24.25 3.90 23.09
N ASN A 33 -24.58 4.78 22.16
CA ASN A 33 -23.92 4.88 20.85
C ASN A 33 -22.62 5.66 20.89
N THR A 34 -22.41 6.50 21.92
CA THR A 34 -21.20 7.32 22.06
C THR A 34 -20.15 6.66 22.96
N ASP A 35 -20.59 5.99 24.05
CA ASP A 35 -19.71 5.51 25.11
C ASP A 35 -19.46 4.00 25.02
N LEU A 36 -20.38 3.22 24.45
CA LEU A 36 -20.06 1.87 24.00
C LEU A 36 -19.38 1.96 22.64
N GLN A 37 -18.07 2.22 22.65
CA GLN A 37 -17.29 2.11 21.43
C GLN A 37 -17.45 0.69 20.88
N PRO A 38 -17.95 0.54 19.64
CA PRO A 38 -18.02 -0.78 19.04
C PRO A 38 -16.59 -1.34 19.04
N ASN A 39 -16.46 -2.62 19.37
CA ASN A 39 -15.17 -3.29 19.23
C ASN A 39 -14.83 -3.33 17.74
N ILE A 40 -14.18 -2.27 17.26
CA ILE A 40 -13.78 -2.07 15.86
C ILE A 40 -13.03 -3.31 15.36
N GLN A 41 -12.29 -3.99 16.24
CA GLN A 41 -11.55 -5.19 15.86
C GLN A 41 -12.45 -6.36 15.45
N ASN A 42 -13.69 -6.41 15.89
CA ASN A 42 -14.65 -7.48 15.62
C ASN A 42 -15.78 -7.09 14.66
N SER A 43 -15.89 -5.81 14.29
CA SER A 43 -16.93 -5.34 13.37
C SER A 43 -16.79 -5.96 12.00
N GLU A 44 -17.90 -6.25 11.34
CA GLU A 44 -17.95 -6.59 9.91
C GLU A 44 -17.44 -5.37 9.11
N THR A 45 -16.67 -5.64 8.08
CA THR A 45 -16.16 -4.60 7.17
C THR A 45 -16.75 -4.80 5.79
N LEU A 46 -17.21 -3.71 5.19
CA LEU A 46 -17.81 -3.66 3.89
C LEU A 46 -16.98 -2.76 2.97
N ASN A 47 -16.89 -3.12 1.72
CA ASN A 47 -16.13 -2.33 0.75
C ASN A 47 -16.89 -1.10 0.31
N THR A 48 -16.17 -0.02 0.17
CA THR A 48 -16.67 1.26 -0.29
C THR A 48 -15.73 1.80 -1.37
N MET A 49 -16.29 2.37 -2.41
CA MET A 49 -15.55 3.11 -3.43
C MET A 49 -15.49 4.58 -3.03
N ILE A 50 -14.32 5.17 -3.16
CA ILE A 50 -14.11 6.60 -2.89
C ILE A 50 -13.39 7.21 -4.07
N LEU A 51 -14.03 8.17 -4.74
CA LEU A 51 -13.43 8.95 -5.82
C LEU A 51 -13.15 10.36 -5.31
N VAL A 52 -12.03 10.92 -5.70
CA VAL A 52 -11.61 12.28 -5.35
C VAL A 52 -12.15 13.25 -6.41
N LYS A 53 -12.94 14.23 -6.01
CA LYS A 53 -13.50 15.23 -6.93
C LYS A 53 -12.48 16.26 -7.41
N ASN A 54 -11.57 16.67 -6.54
CA ASN A 54 -10.60 17.73 -6.81
C ASN A 54 -9.33 17.57 -5.97
N GLN A 55 -8.35 18.44 -6.16
CA GLN A 55 -7.06 18.36 -5.47
C GLN A 55 -7.17 18.46 -3.93
N SER A 56 -8.17 19.16 -3.40
CA SER A 56 -8.40 19.23 -1.94
C SER A 56 -8.88 17.90 -1.38
N GLY A 57 -9.75 17.18 -2.11
CA GLY A 57 -10.22 15.84 -1.73
C GLY A 57 -9.11 14.78 -1.71
N LEU A 58 -8.02 15.00 -2.45
CA LEU A 58 -6.86 14.11 -2.38
C LEU A 58 -6.23 14.11 -0.99
N ARG A 59 -6.14 15.25 -0.34
CA ARG A 59 -5.67 15.37 1.05
C ARG A 59 -6.60 14.61 2.00
N ASP A 60 -7.91 14.78 1.84
CA ASP A 60 -8.91 14.09 2.66
C ASP A 60 -8.79 12.58 2.49
N LEU A 61 -8.62 12.10 1.25
CA LEU A 61 -8.40 10.68 0.98
C LEU A 61 -7.13 10.14 1.65
N TYR A 62 -6.02 10.87 1.56
CA TYR A 62 -4.75 10.46 2.19
C TYR A 62 -4.86 10.43 3.72
N GLU A 63 -5.58 11.37 4.33
CA GLU A 63 -5.85 11.36 5.76
C GLU A 63 -6.71 10.16 6.15
N LEU A 64 -7.80 9.89 5.43
CA LEU A 64 -8.65 8.71 5.65
C LEU A 64 -7.86 7.41 5.57
N VAL A 65 -7.03 7.25 4.53
CA VAL A 65 -6.18 6.05 4.37
C VAL A 65 -5.17 5.94 5.51
N SER A 66 -4.50 7.03 5.87
CA SER A 66 -3.52 7.04 6.97
C SER A 66 -4.16 6.66 8.30
N ARG A 67 -5.29 7.28 8.66
CA ARG A 67 -6.02 6.98 9.88
C ARG A 67 -6.57 5.56 9.89
N SER A 68 -6.99 5.04 8.75
CA SER A 68 -7.45 3.65 8.63
C SER A 68 -6.36 2.63 9.01
N HIS A 69 -5.10 2.96 8.79
CA HIS A 69 -3.95 2.10 9.12
C HIS A 69 -3.44 2.33 10.55
N ILE A 70 -3.50 3.57 11.05
CA ILE A 70 -2.92 3.93 12.35
C ILE A 70 -3.95 3.73 13.48
N GLU A 71 -5.18 4.22 13.29
CA GLU A 71 -6.20 4.27 14.35
C GLU A 71 -7.18 3.08 14.27
N PHE A 72 -7.54 2.65 13.04
CA PHE A 72 -8.65 1.73 12.82
C PHE A 72 -8.25 0.39 12.19
N PHE A 73 -6.97 0.05 12.19
CA PHE A 73 -6.49 -1.22 11.65
C PHE A 73 -6.95 -2.40 12.53
N GLY A 74 -7.61 -3.37 11.94
CA GLY A 74 -8.08 -4.54 12.65
C GLY A 74 -8.34 -5.75 11.74
N LYS A 75 -8.24 -6.97 12.28
CA LYS A 75 -8.36 -8.23 11.49
C LYS A 75 -7.49 -8.24 10.23
N LYS A 76 -6.28 -7.68 10.31
CA LYS A 76 -5.32 -7.56 9.20
C LYS A 76 -5.81 -6.67 8.04
N ARG A 77 -6.71 -5.72 8.30
CA ARG A 77 -7.24 -4.79 7.30
C ARG A 77 -7.38 -3.37 7.83
N PRO A 78 -7.10 -2.36 7.00
CA PRO A 78 -7.46 -0.98 7.30
C PRO A 78 -8.99 -0.81 7.21
N ARG A 79 -9.54 0.07 8.02
CA ARG A 79 -10.98 0.35 8.12
C ARG A 79 -11.23 1.82 8.27
N ILE A 80 -12.37 2.27 7.79
CA ILE A 80 -12.80 3.67 7.92
C ILE A 80 -14.20 3.66 8.55
N PRO A 81 -14.38 4.22 9.74
CA PRO A 81 -15.72 4.42 10.29
C PRO A 81 -16.56 5.33 9.39
N LYS A 82 -17.82 4.98 9.16
CA LYS A 82 -18.72 5.82 8.34
C LYS A 82 -18.85 7.25 8.87
N SER A 83 -18.81 7.44 10.19
CA SER A 83 -18.83 8.77 10.81
C SER A 83 -17.64 9.62 10.39
N LEU A 84 -16.43 9.04 10.39
CA LEU A 84 -15.23 9.72 9.90
C LEU A 84 -15.32 10.01 8.40
N LEU A 85 -15.72 9.02 7.60
CA LEU A 85 -15.91 9.21 6.17
C LEU A 85 -16.92 10.33 5.87
N ASN A 86 -18.02 10.37 6.63
CA ASN A 86 -19.03 11.40 6.49
C ASN A 86 -18.52 12.80 6.85
N SER A 87 -17.62 12.92 7.82
CA SER A 87 -17.06 14.23 8.22
C SER A 87 -16.05 14.80 7.20
N MET A 88 -15.54 13.97 6.28
CA MET A 88 -14.51 14.34 5.30
C MET A 88 -14.99 14.21 3.84
N ARG A 89 -16.29 14.07 3.61
CA ARG A 89 -16.83 13.71 2.29
C ARG A 89 -17.04 14.86 1.31
N GLU A 90 -16.84 16.09 1.70
CA GLU A 90 -17.20 17.29 0.88
C GLU A 90 -16.59 17.22 -0.53
N ASN A 91 -15.32 16.87 -0.64
CA ASN A 91 -14.57 16.76 -1.90
C ASN A 91 -14.41 15.32 -2.41
N LEU A 92 -15.24 14.40 -1.93
CA LEU A 92 -15.24 12.99 -2.29
C LEU A 92 -16.59 12.59 -2.90
N LEU A 93 -16.57 11.55 -3.72
CA LEU A 93 -17.76 10.79 -4.13
C LEU A 93 -17.63 9.38 -3.53
N ILE A 94 -18.68 8.94 -2.88
CA ILE A 94 -18.70 7.69 -2.11
C ILE A 94 -19.77 6.78 -2.68
N ALA A 95 -19.37 5.54 -3.02
CA ALA A 95 -20.33 4.50 -3.42
C ALA A 95 -20.17 3.20 -2.65
N SER A 96 -21.25 2.43 -2.55
CA SER A 96 -21.17 1.04 -2.13
C SER A 96 -20.56 0.23 -3.27
N SER A 97 -19.49 -0.52 -2.98
CA SER A 97 -18.91 -1.42 -3.98
C SER A 97 -19.94 -2.45 -4.46
N ALA A 98 -19.95 -2.75 -5.75
CA ALA A 98 -20.78 -3.80 -6.34
C ALA A 98 -20.20 -5.22 -6.12
N SER A 99 -19.05 -5.37 -5.48
CA SER A 99 -18.45 -6.69 -5.24
C SER A 99 -19.26 -7.53 -4.25
N ALA A 100 -19.44 -8.81 -4.57
CA ALA A 100 -20.03 -9.82 -3.69
C ALA A 100 -19.00 -10.85 -3.19
N SER A 101 -17.72 -10.62 -3.38
CA SER A 101 -16.69 -11.54 -2.90
C SER A 101 -16.76 -11.66 -1.36
N GLU A 102 -16.45 -12.85 -0.81
CA GLU A 102 -16.53 -13.07 0.65
C GLU A 102 -15.70 -12.09 1.47
N ARG A 103 -14.62 -11.61 0.91
CA ARG A 103 -13.69 -10.72 1.60
C ARG A 103 -13.94 -9.24 1.33
N ASN A 104 -14.65 -8.91 0.25
CA ASN A 104 -14.76 -7.55 -0.27
C ASN A 104 -16.22 -7.24 -0.70
N ARG A 105 -17.19 -7.47 0.19
CA ARG A 105 -18.59 -7.18 -0.09
C ARG A 105 -18.90 -5.70 0.03
N GLY A 106 -19.63 -5.18 -0.95
CA GLY A 106 -20.29 -3.90 -0.81
C GLY A 106 -21.52 -3.98 0.11
N GLU A 107 -21.86 -2.91 0.79
CA GLU A 107 -22.96 -2.90 1.75
C GLU A 107 -24.30 -3.23 1.11
N LEU A 108 -24.66 -2.53 0.02
CA LEU A 108 -25.97 -2.71 -0.62
C LEU A 108 -26.12 -4.12 -1.21
N VAL A 109 -25.08 -4.63 -1.86
CA VAL A 109 -25.04 -6.01 -2.37
C VAL A 109 -25.20 -7.02 -1.24
N ASN A 110 -24.48 -6.82 -0.13
CA ASN A 110 -24.57 -7.72 1.03
C ASN A 110 -25.97 -7.74 1.65
N LEU A 111 -26.60 -6.59 1.79
CA LEU A 111 -27.96 -6.47 2.32
C LEU A 111 -28.98 -7.15 1.39
N TYR A 112 -28.89 -6.90 0.09
CA TYR A 112 -29.79 -7.52 -0.89
C TYR A 112 -29.70 -9.05 -0.88
N LEU A 113 -28.47 -9.59 -0.95
CA LEU A 113 -28.23 -11.03 -0.98
C LEU A 113 -28.61 -11.74 0.33
N ARG A 114 -28.65 -11.03 1.45
CA ARG A 114 -29.15 -11.55 2.74
C ARG A 114 -30.68 -11.49 2.87
N GLY A 115 -31.38 -10.97 1.88
CA GLY A 115 -32.81 -10.81 1.92
C GLY A 115 -33.29 -9.75 2.91
N THR A 116 -32.48 -8.70 3.14
CA THR A 116 -32.89 -7.58 3.99
C THR A 116 -34.09 -6.84 3.39
N GLU A 117 -34.97 -6.32 4.24
CA GLU A 117 -36.12 -5.56 3.81
C GLU A 117 -35.69 -4.34 2.94
N LYS A 118 -36.47 -4.07 1.88
CA LYS A 118 -36.14 -3.04 0.89
C LYS A 118 -36.04 -1.65 1.51
N ASP A 119 -36.83 -1.34 2.53
CA ASP A 119 -36.82 -0.05 3.22
C ASP A 119 -35.49 0.15 3.96
N ASP A 120 -34.93 -0.90 4.54
CA ASP A 120 -33.61 -0.85 5.21
C ASP A 120 -32.48 -0.64 4.20
N ILE A 121 -32.57 -1.31 3.03
CA ILE A 121 -31.60 -1.12 1.94
C ILE A 121 -31.65 0.32 1.44
N GLU A 122 -32.85 0.86 1.26
CA GLU A 122 -33.08 2.25 0.84
C GLU A 122 -32.46 3.23 1.85
N GLU A 123 -32.66 3.05 3.14
CA GLU A 123 -32.10 3.90 4.18
C GLU A 123 -30.57 3.88 4.13
N LYS A 124 -29.95 2.70 3.96
CA LYS A 124 -28.49 2.58 3.81
C LYS A 124 -27.98 3.19 2.52
N ALA A 125 -28.75 3.10 1.43
CA ALA A 125 -28.38 3.69 0.13
C ALA A 125 -28.30 5.23 0.17
N LYS A 126 -29.03 5.90 1.05
CA LYS A 126 -28.97 7.36 1.24
C LYS A 126 -27.58 7.86 1.61
N PHE A 127 -26.78 7.03 2.28
CA PHE A 127 -25.41 7.37 2.66
C PHE A 127 -24.49 7.58 1.45
N TYR A 128 -24.69 6.87 0.36
CA TYR A 128 -23.85 6.88 -0.82
C TYR A 128 -24.22 7.99 -1.79
N ASP A 129 -23.23 8.53 -2.53
CA ASP A 129 -23.45 9.56 -3.54
C ASP A 129 -23.96 8.95 -4.86
N TYR A 130 -23.46 7.75 -5.19
CA TYR A 130 -23.87 6.96 -6.34
C TYR A 130 -23.87 5.46 -6.03
N ILE A 131 -24.44 4.65 -6.90
CA ILE A 131 -24.55 3.20 -6.75
C ILE A 131 -23.82 2.53 -7.91
N GLU A 132 -23.00 1.51 -7.60
CA GLU A 132 -22.34 0.69 -8.60
C GLU A 132 -23.09 -0.63 -8.81
N ILE A 133 -23.12 -1.09 -10.07
CA ILE A 133 -23.55 -2.42 -10.48
C ILE A 133 -22.49 -3.08 -11.33
N HIS A 134 -22.34 -4.40 -11.23
CA HIS A 134 -21.36 -5.17 -12.00
C HIS A 134 -22.01 -6.10 -13.00
N PRO A 135 -21.31 -6.47 -14.12
CA PRO A 135 -21.71 -7.57 -14.98
C PRO A 135 -21.97 -8.85 -14.21
N VAL A 136 -22.96 -9.62 -14.62
CA VAL A 136 -23.33 -10.87 -13.93
C VAL A 136 -22.19 -11.89 -13.90
N VAL A 137 -21.33 -11.88 -14.90
CA VAL A 137 -20.14 -12.75 -14.99
C VAL A 137 -19.10 -12.50 -13.90
N ASN A 138 -19.11 -11.33 -13.26
CA ASN A 138 -18.24 -11.04 -12.12
C ASN A 138 -18.55 -11.89 -10.89
N TYR A 139 -19.71 -12.55 -10.86
CA TYR A 139 -20.15 -13.39 -9.76
C TYR A 139 -20.06 -14.90 -10.05
N THR A 140 -19.39 -15.30 -11.15
CA THR A 140 -19.29 -16.69 -11.61
C THR A 140 -18.81 -17.63 -10.50
N ASP A 141 -17.78 -17.29 -9.76
CA ASP A 141 -17.26 -18.09 -8.66
C ASP A 141 -18.31 -18.34 -7.54
N ARG A 142 -19.26 -17.44 -7.37
CA ARG A 142 -20.33 -17.56 -6.37
C ARG A 142 -21.46 -18.44 -6.87
N VAL A 143 -21.82 -18.28 -8.12
CA VAL A 143 -22.85 -19.11 -8.79
C VAL A 143 -22.37 -20.54 -8.92
N GLU A 144 -21.14 -20.77 -9.41
CA GLU A 144 -20.59 -22.10 -9.62
C GLU A 144 -20.36 -22.86 -8.31
N LYS A 145 -19.98 -22.17 -7.24
CA LYS A 145 -19.89 -22.74 -5.89
C LYS A 145 -21.24 -23.00 -5.23
N ARG A 146 -22.33 -22.69 -5.89
CA ARG A 146 -23.69 -22.82 -5.35
C ARG A 146 -23.79 -22.21 -3.96
N SER A 147 -23.33 -20.96 -3.82
CA SER A 147 -23.47 -20.26 -2.55
C SER A 147 -24.95 -20.16 -2.20
N LYS A 148 -25.31 -20.33 -0.93
CA LYS A 148 -26.71 -20.24 -0.48
C LYS A 148 -27.36 -18.89 -0.80
N GLU A 149 -26.54 -17.86 -1.05
CA GLU A 149 -27.01 -16.50 -1.32
C GLU A 149 -27.16 -16.22 -2.83
N ILE A 150 -26.41 -16.94 -3.69
CA ILE A 150 -26.43 -16.75 -5.16
C ILE A 150 -26.49 -18.12 -5.82
N GLU A 151 -27.72 -18.58 -6.07
CA GLU A 151 -27.98 -19.90 -6.67
C GLU A 151 -27.81 -19.86 -8.20
N ASN A 152 -28.10 -18.73 -8.82
CA ASN A 152 -28.03 -18.54 -10.27
C ASN A 152 -27.79 -17.05 -10.64
N TYR A 153 -27.55 -16.79 -11.93
CA TYR A 153 -27.32 -15.44 -12.43
C TYR A 153 -28.57 -14.53 -12.42
N ASP A 154 -29.78 -15.10 -12.33
CA ASP A 154 -31.02 -14.30 -12.32
C ASP A 154 -31.12 -13.47 -11.04
N ILE A 155 -30.67 -14.02 -9.91
CA ILE A 155 -30.57 -13.24 -8.65
C ILE A 155 -29.77 -11.96 -8.84
N ILE A 156 -28.65 -12.03 -9.58
CA ILE A 156 -27.81 -10.86 -9.85
C ILE A 156 -28.50 -9.90 -10.82
N ARG A 157 -29.17 -10.42 -11.85
CA ARG A 157 -29.98 -9.59 -12.77
C ARG A 157 -31.07 -8.82 -12.04
N GLU A 158 -31.81 -9.49 -11.17
CA GLU A 158 -32.84 -8.86 -10.36
C GLU A 158 -32.29 -7.84 -9.36
N MET A 159 -31.14 -8.13 -8.75
CA MET A 159 -30.43 -7.20 -7.88
C MET A 159 -30.04 -5.92 -8.64
N ASN A 160 -29.46 -6.05 -9.83
CA ASN A 160 -29.05 -4.90 -10.64
C ASN A 160 -30.26 -4.07 -11.09
N LYS A 161 -31.39 -4.73 -11.49
CA LYS A 161 -32.66 -4.04 -11.79
C LYS A 161 -33.15 -3.25 -10.59
N TYR A 162 -33.18 -3.90 -9.42
CA TYR A 162 -33.56 -3.23 -8.17
C TYR A 162 -32.70 -2.02 -7.86
N PHE A 163 -31.38 -2.09 -8.05
CA PHE A 163 -30.51 -0.95 -7.81
C PHE A 163 -30.72 0.18 -8.82
N CYS A 164 -31.05 -0.12 -10.07
CA CYS A 164 -31.47 0.90 -11.04
C CYS A 164 -32.76 1.61 -10.62
N GLU A 165 -33.76 0.86 -10.17
CA GLU A 165 -35.03 1.40 -9.64
C GLU A 165 -34.78 2.24 -8.37
N LEU A 166 -33.96 1.74 -7.45
CA LEU A 166 -33.58 2.44 -6.23
C LEU A 166 -32.85 3.75 -6.52
N GLY A 167 -31.94 3.76 -7.50
CA GLY A 167 -31.28 4.97 -7.95
C GLY A 167 -32.26 6.03 -8.46
N LYS A 168 -33.21 5.61 -9.30
CA LYS A 168 -34.30 6.51 -9.79
C LYS A 168 -35.15 7.05 -8.63
N LYS A 169 -35.54 6.17 -7.67
CA LYS A 169 -36.32 6.56 -6.50
C LYS A 169 -35.60 7.58 -5.60
N LEU A 170 -34.28 7.38 -5.40
CA LEU A 170 -33.45 8.24 -4.53
C LEU A 170 -32.79 9.41 -5.27
N ASN A 171 -33.05 9.58 -6.57
CA ASN A 171 -32.36 10.53 -7.44
C ASN A 171 -30.82 10.40 -7.35
N LYS A 172 -30.31 9.17 -7.39
CA LYS A 172 -28.90 8.85 -7.38
C LYS A 172 -28.46 8.25 -8.72
N ILE A 173 -27.24 8.59 -9.12
CA ILE A 173 -26.62 8.02 -10.31
C ILE A 173 -26.33 6.53 -10.04
N VAL A 174 -26.68 5.67 -11.01
CA VAL A 174 -26.29 4.26 -11.01
C VAL A 174 -25.31 4.04 -12.15
N VAL A 175 -24.14 3.47 -11.88
CA VAL A 175 -23.10 3.22 -12.88
C VAL A 175 -22.78 1.75 -12.98
N ALA A 176 -22.59 1.29 -14.21
CA ALA A 176 -22.05 -0.03 -14.51
C ALA A 176 -20.51 0.05 -14.49
N THR A 177 -19.88 -0.69 -13.57
CA THR A 177 -18.42 -0.78 -13.46
C THR A 177 -17.96 -2.22 -13.63
N GLY A 178 -16.71 -2.40 -14.10
CA GLY A 178 -16.06 -3.71 -14.15
C GLY A 178 -15.11 -3.90 -12.96
N ASP A 179 -14.88 -5.14 -12.58
CA ASP A 179 -13.80 -5.53 -11.66
C ASP A 179 -12.59 -5.98 -12.51
N THR A 180 -12.04 -5.05 -13.29
CA THR A 180 -11.00 -5.33 -14.28
C THR A 180 -9.67 -5.67 -13.62
N HIS A 181 -9.10 -6.80 -14.00
CA HIS A 181 -7.83 -7.29 -13.45
C HIS A 181 -6.75 -7.60 -14.52
N TYR A 182 -7.12 -7.65 -15.78
CA TYR A 182 -6.23 -7.88 -16.92
C TYR A 182 -6.81 -7.24 -18.19
N LEU A 183 -5.98 -7.05 -19.21
CA LEU A 183 -6.34 -6.27 -20.39
C LEU A 183 -7.20 -7.08 -21.36
N GLU A 184 -6.74 -8.28 -21.74
CA GLU A 184 -7.38 -9.11 -22.75
C GLU A 184 -7.92 -10.42 -22.15
N GLU A 185 -9.03 -10.95 -22.68
CA GLU A 185 -9.68 -12.18 -22.19
C GLU A 185 -8.70 -13.36 -22.04
N ARG A 186 -7.79 -13.52 -23.02
CA ARG A 186 -6.76 -14.59 -23.01
C ARG A 186 -5.80 -14.53 -21.82
N GLU A 187 -5.68 -13.39 -21.14
CA GLU A 187 -4.75 -13.18 -20.02
C GLU A 187 -5.27 -13.71 -18.70
N VAL A 188 -6.46 -14.29 -18.67
CA VAL A 188 -7.02 -14.98 -17.50
C VAL A 188 -6.04 -16.02 -16.95
N ILE A 189 -5.28 -16.70 -17.81
CA ILE A 189 -4.30 -17.69 -17.40
C ILE A 189 -3.16 -17.07 -16.58
N ASN A 190 -2.67 -15.89 -16.98
CA ASN A 190 -1.62 -15.16 -16.27
C ASN A 190 -2.09 -14.77 -14.87
N ARG A 191 -3.33 -14.28 -14.76
CA ARG A 191 -3.95 -13.98 -13.47
C ARG A 191 -4.05 -15.23 -12.59
N ASN A 192 -4.51 -16.35 -13.15
CA ASN A 192 -4.63 -17.60 -12.40
C ASN A 192 -3.28 -18.08 -11.88
N VAL A 193 -2.20 -17.96 -12.67
CA VAL A 193 -0.83 -18.26 -12.23
C VAL A 193 -0.41 -17.36 -11.06
N LEU A 194 -0.69 -16.06 -11.12
CA LEU A 194 -0.40 -15.13 -10.02
C LEU A 194 -1.19 -15.46 -8.74
N LEU A 195 -2.47 -15.79 -8.87
CA LEU A 195 -3.29 -16.19 -7.73
C LEU A 195 -2.82 -17.50 -7.10
N LEU A 196 -2.37 -18.44 -7.92
CA LEU A 196 -1.75 -19.69 -7.48
C LEU A 196 -0.46 -19.41 -6.68
N GLY A 197 0.42 -18.57 -7.23
CA GLY A 197 1.69 -18.19 -6.60
C GLY A 197 1.51 -17.44 -5.28
N SER A 198 0.46 -16.61 -5.17
CA SER A 198 0.14 -15.87 -3.94
C SER A 198 -0.57 -16.71 -2.86
N GLY A 199 -0.92 -17.97 -3.16
CA GLY A 199 -1.65 -18.85 -2.25
C GLY A 199 -3.12 -18.43 -2.02
N THR A 200 -3.66 -17.53 -2.85
CA THR A 200 -5.06 -17.05 -2.77
C THR A 200 -6.02 -17.90 -3.57
N MET A 201 -5.52 -18.85 -4.35
CA MET A 201 -6.35 -19.79 -5.10
C MET A 201 -7.01 -20.81 -4.20
N TRP A 202 -8.23 -21.19 -4.54
CA TRP A 202 -8.96 -22.27 -3.85
C TRP A 202 -8.29 -23.60 -4.15
N LYS A 203 -8.14 -24.39 -3.10
CA LYS A 203 -7.57 -25.74 -3.16
C LYS A 203 -8.64 -26.71 -2.68
N THR A 204 -9.06 -27.62 -3.54
CA THR A 204 -9.93 -28.72 -3.18
C THR A 204 -9.05 -29.95 -3.00
N GLU A 205 -9.15 -30.61 -1.87
CA GLU A 205 -8.47 -31.89 -1.64
C GLU A 205 -9.29 -33.00 -2.28
N VAL A 206 -8.80 -33.52 -3.41
CA VAL A 206 -9.49 -34.52 -4.24
C VAL A 206 -9.16 -35.94 -3.76
N ALA A 207 -7.98 -36.14 -3.18
CA ALA A 207 -7.51 -37.37 -2.54
C ALA A 207 -6.40 -37.02 -1.54
N GLU A 208 -6.05 -37.94 -0.66
CA GLU A 208 -5.02 -37.74 0.37
C GLU A 208 -3.71 -37.24 -0.26
N GLY A 209 -3.37 -35.97 0.00
CA GLY A 209 -2.18 -35.30 -0.53
C GLY A 209 -2.29 -34.73 -1.95
N VAL A 210 -3.41 -34.93 -2.67
CA VAL A 210 -3.64 -34.37 -4.01
C VAL A 210 -4.55 -33.16 -3.91
N LYS A 211 -4.03 -31.99 -4.29
CA LYS A 211 -4.77 -30.72 -4.31
C LYS A 211 -5.08 -30.33 -5.74
N GLU A 212 -6.35 -30.17 -6.04
CA GLU A 212 -6.82 -29.63 -7.29
C GLU A 212 -7.11 -28.12 -7.11
N TYR A 213 -6.77 -27.31 -8.11
CA TYR A 213 -6.99 -25.88 -8.09
C TYR A 213 -8.19 -25.55 -8.96
N GLU A 214 -9.16 -24.85 -8.38
CA GLU A 214 -10.34 -24.37 -9.11
C GLU A 214 -10.00 -23.05 -9.81
N PHE A 215 -10.07 -23.07 -11.14
CA PHE A 215 -9.92 -21.89 -12.00
C PHE A 215 -11.29 -21.37 -12.37
N PHE A 216 -11.61 -20.16 -11.95
CA PHE A 216 -12.84 -19.48 -12.35
C PHE A 216 -12.51 -18.40 -13.39
N ASP A 217 -13.16 -18.48 -14.55
CA ASP A 217 -13.13 -17.43 -15.54
C ASP A 217 -14.31 -16.48 -15.31
N ARG A 218 -14.05 -15.44 -14.53
CA ARG A 218 -15.01 -14.37 -14.26
C ARG A 218 -15.06 -13.31 -15.36
N LYS A 219 -14.32 -13.50 -16.45
CA LYS A 219 -14.19 -12.54 -17.55
C LYS A 219 -13.89 -11.11 -17.08
N LEU A 220 -12.92 -11.00 -16.17
CA LEU A 220 -12.51 -9.74 -15.55
C LEU A 220 -11.48 -8.98 -16.41
N TYR A 221 -11.59 -9.07 -17.71
CA TYR A 221 -10.77 -8.29 -18.64
C TYR A 221 -11.35 -6.89 -18.87
N PHE A 222 -10.56 -6.02 -19.47
CA PHE A 222 -10.98 -4.67 -19.79
C PHE A 222 -11.94 -4.69 -20.98
N LYS A 223 -13.24 -4.62 -20.67
CA LYS A 223 -14.31 -4.65 -21.67
C LYS A 223 -14.46 -3.32 -22.41
N THR A 224 -14.73 -3.39 -23.70
CA THR A 224 -15.15 -2.23 -24.51
C THR A 224 -16.56 -1.77 -24.11
N THR A 225 -16.95 -0.58 -24.59
CA THR A 225 -18.31 -0.06 -24.35
C THR A 225 -19.38 -1.01 -24.90
N GLU A 226 -19.17 -1.57 -26.09
CA GLU A 226 -20.07 -2.51 -26.73
C GLU A 226 -20.22 -3.80 -25.92
N GLU A 227 -19.10 -4.34 -25.43
CA GLU A 227 -19.12 -5.53 -24.56
C GLU A 227 -19.84 -5.25 -23.24
N MET A 228 -19.63 -4.07 -22.65
CA MET A 228 -20.36 -3.67 -21.44
C MET A 228 -21.86 -3.51 -21.70
N LEU A 229 -22.25 -2.89 -22.81
CA LEU A 229 -23.68 -2.79 -23.20
C LEU A 229 -24.33 -4.18 -23.38
N GLU A 230 -23.62 -5.13 -24.00
CA GLU A 230 -24.10 -6.52 -24.12
C GLU A 230 -24.27 -7.20 -22.77
N GLU A 231 -23.35 -6.98 -21.81
CA GLU A 231 -23.48 -7.53 -20.45
C GLU A 231 -24.73 -7.01 -19.71
N PHE A 232 -25.18 -5.80 -19.99
CA PHE A 232 -26.30 -5.15 -19.32
C PHE A 232 -27.59 -5.08 -20.17
N LYS A 233 -27.64 -5.69 -21.36
CA LYS A 233 -28.81 -5.64 -22.24
C LYS A 233 -30.10 -6.16 -21.59
N TYR A 234 -30.01 -7.02 -20.58
CA TYR A 234 -31.17 -7.53 -19.84
C TYR A 234 -31.90 -6.44 -19.04
N LEU A 235 -31.32 -5.25 -18.86
CA LEU A 235 -31.96 -4.09 -18.26
C LEU A 235 -32.88 -3.34 -19.25
N GLY A 236 -32.81 -3.69 -20.55
CA GLY A 236 -33.38 -2.92 -21.66
C GLY A 236 -32.35 -1.90 -22.22
N GLU A 237 -32.49 -1.58 -23.49
CA GLU A 237 -31.54 -0.75 -24.25
C GLU A 237 -31.31 0.63 -23.59
N GLU A 238 -32.39 1.33 -23.25
CA GLU A 238 -32.33 2.67 -22.64
C GLU A 238 -31.60 2.63 -21.28
N THR A 239 -31.95 1.70 -20.39
CA THR A 239 -31.32 1.61 -19.06
C THR A 239 -29.87 1.16 -19.17
N ALA A 240 -29.55 0.23 -20.09
CA ALA A 240 -28.18 -0.20 -20.33
C ALA A 240 -27.30 0.99 -20.82
N GLN A 241 -27.81 1.78 -21.77
CA GLN A 241 -27.14 3.00 -22.26
C GLN A 241 -26.95 4.01 -21.11
N GLU A 242 -27.97 4.22 -20.30
CA GLU A 242 -27.91 5.12 -19.15
C GLU A 242 -26.77 4.72 -18.19
N VAL A 243 -26.73 3.47 -17.71
CA VAL A 243 -25.80 3.05 -16.65
C VAL A 243 -24.37 2.80 -17.15
N VAL A 244 -24.20 2.37 -18.42
CA VAL A 244 -22.90 2.05 -19.00
C VAL A 244 -22.20 3.29 -19.57
N VAL A 245 -22.95 4.20 -20.23
CA VAL A 245 -22.37 5.30 -20.98
C VAL A 245 -22.68 6.64 -20.31
N GLU A 246 -23.93 7.00 -20.18
CA GLU A 246 -24.29 8.36 -19.77
C GLU A 246 -23.88 8.64 -18.32
N ASN A 247 -24.20 7.73 -17.41
CA ASN A 247 -23.93 7.92 -15.99
C ASN A 247 -22.45 7.80 -15.66
N THR A 248 -21.66 7.00 -16.41
CA THR A 248 -20.20 6.97 -16.24
C THR A 248 -19.58 8.30 -16.63
N HIS A 249 -20.04 8.94 -17.74
CA HIS A 249 -19.62 10.28 -18.11
C HIS A 249 -20.03 11.31 -17.05
N ARG A 250 -21.27 11.24 -16.54
CA ARG A 250 -21.74 12.16 -15.48
C ARG A 250 -20.86 12.09 -14.22
N ILE A 251 -20.43 10.88 -13.81
CA ILE A 251 -19.48 10.74 -12.68
C ILE A 251 -18.11 11.34 -13.05
N SER A 252 -17.61 11.05 -14.26
CA SER A 252 -16.34 11.62 -14.74
C SER A 252 -16.36 13.16 -14.76
N ASP A 253 -17.46 13.75 -15.19
CA ASP A 253 -17.62 15.21 -15.26
C ASP A 253 -17.67 15.90 -13.87
N MET A 254 -17.94 15.13 -12.81
CA MET A 254 -17.87 15.62 -11.42
C MET A 254 -16.43 15.64 -10.88
N ILE A 255 -15.46 15.14 -11.62
CA ILE A 255 -14.08 14.97 -11.19
C ILE A 255 -13.18 15.91 -11.99
N GLU A 256 -12.45 16.76 -11.31
CA GLU A 256 -11.39 17.58 -11.90
C GLU A 256 -10.12 16.77 -12.15
N GLN A 257 -9.21 17.33 -12.92
CA GLN A 257 -7.87 16.73 -13.07
C GLN A 257 -7.12 16.81 -11.74
N VAL A 258 -6.93 15.65 -11.10
CA VAL A 258 -6.22 15.51 -9.82
C VAL A 258 -4.83 14.93 -10.08
N ARG A 259 -3.82 15.51 -9.44
CA ARG A 259 -2.45 15.02 -9.51
C ARG A 259 -2.09 14.30 -8.19
N PRO A 260 -2.08 12.95 -8.15
CA PRO A 260 -1.81 12.20 -6.94
C PRO A 260 -0.41 12.41 -6.36
N ILE A 261 0.59 12.55 -7.24
CA ILE A 261 1.99 12.76 -6.85
C ILE A 261 2.42 14.13 -7.35
N PRO A 262 2.85 15.04 -6.47
CA PRO A 262 3.39 16.33 -6.86
C PRO A 262 4.58 16.17 -7.82
N THR A 263 4.76 17.13 -8.73
CA THR A 263 5.94 17.17 -9.62
C THR A 263 7.16 17.65 -8.86
N GLY A 264 8.29 17.01 -9.11
CA GLY A 264 9.58 17.38 -8.53
C GLY A 264 9.98 16.50 -7.36
N PHE A 265 11.15 16.78 -6.84
CA PHE A 265 11.72 16.14 -5.67
C PHE A 265 11.61 17.10 -4.48
N TYR A 266 11.18 16.55 -3.34
CA TYR A 266 11.00 17.32 -2.11
C TYR A 266 11.89 16.74 -0.99
N PRO A 267 13.24 16.79 -1.13
CA PRO A 267 14.12 16.35 -0.06
C PRO A 267 13.90 17.23 1.18
N PRO A 268 14.02 16.66 2.37
CA PRO A 268 13.99 17.45 3.59
C PRO A 268 15.11 18.49 3.57
N LYS A 269 14.90 19.63 4.22
CA LYS A 269 15.93 20.67 4.36
C LYS A 269 16.48 20.62 5.78
N ILE A 270 17.80 20.46 5.90
CA ILE A 270 18.53 20.55 7.17
C ILE A 270 19.58 21.62 6.97
N GLU A 271 19.50 22.68 7.76
CA GLU A 271 20.44 23.80 7.70
C GLU A 271 21.85 23.31 8.06
N GLY A 272 22.84 23.73 7.29
CA GLY A 272 24.25 23.34 7.50
C GLY A 272 24.59 21.89 7.09
N ALA A 273 23.67 21.14 6.45
CA ALA A 273 23.91 19.74 6.09
C ALA A 273 25.11 19.56 5.16
N GLU A 274 25.33 20.47 4.22
CA GLU A 274 26.47 20.40 3.28
C GLU A 274 27.78 20.55 4.00
N ASP A 275 27.89 21.52 4.91
CA ASP A 275 29.11 21.76 5.71
C ASP A 275 29.37 20.60 6.67
N GLU A 276 28.31 20.02 7.26
CA GLU A 276 28.43 18.86 8.15
C GLU A 276 28.94 17.64 7.39
N VAL A 277 28.40 17.36 6.21
CA VAL A 277 28.86 16.26 5.34
C VAL A 277 30.34 16.47 4.94
N ARG A 278 30.71 17.66 4.50
CA ARG A 278 32.10 17.98 4.18
C ARG A 278 33.01 17.75 5.38
N LYS A 279 32.65 18.31 6.53
CA LYS A 279 33.44 18.21 7.77
C LYS A 279 33.62 16.75 8.19
N MET A 280 32.57 15.96 8.19
CA MET A 280 32.64 14.55 8.57
C MET A 280 33.54 13.77 7.61
N THR A 281 33.33 13.95 6.31
CA THR A 281 34.14 13.30 5.27
C THR A 281 35.64 13.60 5.42
N TYR A 282 36.01 14.88 5.50
CA TYR A 282 37.45 15.25 5.60
C TYR A 282 38.04 14.88 6.96
N SER A 283 37.25 14.93 8.05
CA SER A 283 37.77 14.51 9.36
C SER A 283 38.11 13.02 9.35
N LYS A 284 37.25 12.20 8.79
CA LYS A 284 37.48 10.75 8.70
C LYS A 284 38.56 10.40 7.68
N LEU A 285 38.62 11.13 6.57
CA LEU A 285 39.69 10.98 5.58
C LEU A 285 41.06 11.19 6.20
N LYS A 286 41.27 12.27 6.98
CA LYS A 286 42.51 12.53 7.70
C LYS A 286 42.81 11.50 8.78
N GLU A 287 41.77 11.06 9.51
CA GLU A 287 41.92 10.00 10.52
C GLU A 287 42.46 8.70 9.91
N LEU A 288 41.98 8.33 8.74
CA LEU A 288 42.33 7.07 8.09
C LEU A 288 43.64 7.14 7.29
N TYR A 289 43.83 8.22 6.52
CA TYR A 289 44.91 8.35 5.52
C TYR A 289 45.97 9.42 5.87
N GLY A 290 45.81 10.14 6.98
CA GLY A 290 46.76 11.16 7.44
C GLY A 290 46.59 12.51 6.78
N GLU A 291 47.55 13.42 7.00
CA GLU A 291 47.51 14.78 6.44
C GLU A 291 47.99 14.82 4.97
N ASN A 292 48.92 13.95 4.60
CA ASN A 292 49.45 13.84 3.23
C ASN A 292 48.60 12.83 2.44
N ILE A 293 47.43 13.27 2.02
CA ILE A 293 46.47 12.45 1.28
C ILE A 293 46.97 12.30 -0.17
N ASP A 294 46.88 11.08 -0.68
CA ASP A 294 47.17 10.77 -2.09
C ASP A 294 46.32 11.66 -3.02
N PRO A 295 46.91 12.28 -4.07
CA PRO A 295 46.19 13.17 -4.97
C PRO A 295 44.97 12.53 -5.64
N ASP A 296 45.06 11.27 -6.09
CA ASP A 296 44.00 10.59 -6.77
C ASP A 296 42.82 10.28 -5.81
N LEU A 297 43.15 9.91 -4.56
CA LEU A 297 42.18 9.75 -3.50
C LEU A 297 41.45 11.07 -3.19
N LYS A 298 42.21 12.15 -3.12
CA LYS A 298 41.63 13.48 -2.87
C LYS A 298 40.71 13.90 -3.99
N GLU A 299 41.13 13.73 -5.24
CA GLU A 299 40.30 14.03 -6.42
C GLU A 299 39.00 13.20 -6.41
N ARG A 300 39.08 11.92 -6.11
CA ARG A 300 37.92 11.03 -5.99
C ARG A 300 36.91 11.52 -4.93
N VAL A 301 37.40 11.87 -3.74
CA VAL A 301 36.54 12.39 -2.65
C VAL A 301 35.89 13.72 -3.04
N GLU A 302 36.63 14.62 -3.66
CA GLU A 302 36.14 15.93 -4.10
C GLU A 302 35.08 15.77 -5.21
N LYS A 303 35.32 14.89 -6.20
CA LYS A 303 34.38 14.57 -7.25
C LYS A 303 33.01 14.08 -6.66
N GLU A 304 33.08 13.14 -5.74
CA GLU A 304 31.86 12.61 -5.09
C GLU A 304 31.16 13.66 -4.24
N LEU A 305 31.89 14.40 -3.39
CA LEU A 305 31.30 15.47 -2.57
C LEU A 305 30.61 16.53 -3.42
N ASN A 306 31.25 16.95 -4.51
CA ASN A 306 30.69 17.96 -5.39
C ASN A 306 29.39 17.43 -6.05
N SER A 307 29.39 16.19 -6.54
CA SER A 307 28.20 15.57 -7.10
C SER A 307 27.06 15.47 -6.07
N ILE A 308 27.35 15.00 -4.86
CA ILE A 308 26.38 14.87 -3.77
C ILE A 308 25.74 16.22 -3.41
N ILE A 309 26.56 17.27 -3.31
CA ILE A 309 26.13 18.61 -2.90
C ILE A 309 25.37 19.31 -4.02
N GLN A 310 25.89 19.31 -5.25
CA GLN A 310 25.27 19.98 -6.40
C GLN A 310 23.90 19.38 -6.73
N ASN A 311 23.72 18.08 -6.53
CA ASN A 311 22.43 17.40 -6.73
C ASN A 311 21.51 17.45 -5.50
N GLY A 312 21.89 18.15 -4.42
CA GLY A 312 21.07 18.32 -3.22
C GLY A 312 20.95 17.07 -2.33
N PHE A 313 21.88 16.11 -2.47
CA PHE A 313 21.83 14.84 -1.72
C PHE A 313 22.53 14.88 -0.36
N ALA A 314 23.17 15.98 0.01
CA ALA A 314 23.87 16.12 1.29
C ALA A 314 22.97 15.78 2.49
N VAL A 315 21.74 16.23 2.46
CA VAL A 315 20.76 15.95 3.53
C VAL A 315 20.47 14.46 3.64
N LEU A 316 20.37 13.73 2.52
CA LEU A 316 20.11 12.29 2.51
C LEU A 316 21.30 11.52 3.11
N TYR A 317 22.53 11.92 2.77
CA TYR A 317 23.75 11.35 3.37
C TYR A 317 23.78 11.59 4.88
N LEU A 318 23.44 12.79 5.33
CA LEU A 318 23.42 13.13 6.75
C LEU A 318 22.34 12.33 7.52
N ILE A 319 21.16 12.18 6.95
CA ILE A 319 20.09 11.36 7.54
C ILE A 319 20.52 9.89 7.62
N ALA A 320 21.06 9.34 6.53
CA ALA A 320 21.54 7.97 6.49
C ALA A 320 22.61 7.71 7.56
N GLN A 321 23.60 8.62 7.66
CA GLN A 321 24.64 8.56 8.68
C GLN A 321 24.04 8.53 10.10
N LYS A 322 23.14 9.46 10.43
CA LYS A 322 22.50 9.52 11.75
C LYS A 322 21.71 8.26 12.07
N LEU A 323 20.99 7.69 11.09
CA LEU A 323 20.23 6.46 11.25
C LEU A 323 21.14 5.25 11.50
N VAL A 324 22.20 5.11 10.71
CA VAL A 324 23.18 4.02 10.86
C VAL A 324 23.84 4.08 12.22
N HIS A 325 24.39 5.25 12.59
CA HIS A 325 25.06 5.42 13.88
C HIS A 325 24.11 5.14 15.04
N LYS A 326 22.90 5.68 15.02
CA LYS A 326 21.92 5.40 16.09
C LYS A 326 21.60 3.92 16.21
N SER A 327 21.52 3.21 15.10
CA SER A 327 21.27 1.77 15.11
C SER A 327 22.45 0.99 15.68
N VAL A 328 23.67 1.33 15.28
CA VAL A 328 24.90 0.72 15.81
C VAL A 328 25.05 1.00 17.29
N ASP A 329 24.85 2.25 17.74
CA ASP A 329 24.89 2.64 19.15
C ASP A 329 23.83 1.91 20.00
N ALA A 330 22.71 1.54 19.40
CA ALA A 330 21.68 0.72 20.04
C ALA A 330 22.00 -0.78 20.04
N GLY A 331 23.18 -1.18 19.50
CA GLY A 331 23.62 -2.58 19.45
C GLY A 331 23.10 -3.40 18.28
N TYR A 332 22.51 -2.77 17.27
CA TYR A 332 22.04 -3.46 16.05
C TYR A 332 23.12 -3.49 14.99
N LEU A 333 23.22 -4.60 14.27
CA LEU A 333 24.07 -4.70 13.08
C LEU A 333 23.39 -3.97 11.92
N VAL A 334 24.16 -3.14 11.24
CA VAL A 334 23.75 -2.46 10.02
C VAL A 334 24.68 -2.87 8.90
N GLY A 335 24.17 -3.43 7.83
CA GLY A 335 24.91 -3.78 6.62
C GLY A 335 24.40 -2.94 5.44
N SER A 336 25.30 -2.51 4.57
CA SER A 336 24.94 -1.85 3.33
C SER A 336 24.40 -2.86 2.32
N ARG A 337 23.37 -2.43 1.57
CA ARG A 337 22.79 -3.22 0.49
C ARG A 337 22.73 -2.39 -0.79
N GLY A 338 23.25 -2.95 -1.88
CA GLY A 338 23.22 -2.29 -3.19
C GLY A 338 24.44 -1.40 -3.44
N SER A 339 24.28 -0.43 -4.33
CA SER A 339 25.38 0.36 -4.93
C SER A 339 26.02 1.38 -4.01
N VAL A 340 25.50 1.66 -2.81
CA VAL A 340 26.08 2.63 -1.87
C VAL A 340 27.53 2.29 -1.47
N GLY A 341 27.94 1.02 -1.56
CA GLY A 341 29.30 0.57 -1.33
C GLY A 341 30.32 1.11 -2.33
N SER A 342 29.90 1.74 -3.43
CA SER A 342 30.80 2.41 -4.38
C SER A 342 31.16 3.84 -3.96
N SER A 343 30.46 4.43 -2.98
CA SER A 343 30.71 5.81 -2.52
C SER A 343 31.74 5.85 -1.41
N ILE A 344 32.92 6.47 -1.69
CA ILE A 344 33.93 6.71 -0.66
C ILE A 344 33.44 7.72 0.39
N VAL A 345 32.58 8.66 0.02
CA VAL A 345 31.98 9.61 0.98
C VAL A 345 31.07 8.87 1.96
N ALA A 346 30.27 7.91 1.48
CA ALA A 346 29.43 7.08 2.34
C ALA A 346 30.27 6.22 3.31
N TYR A 347 31.38 5.67 2.85
CA TYR A 347 32.35 4.94 3.68
C TYR A 347 32.98 5.85 4.76
N LEU A 348 33.46 7.02 4.36
CA LEU A 348 34.09 7.99 5.30
C LEU A 348 33.08 8.54 6.32
N MET A 349 31.81 8.63 5.97
CA MET A 349 30.74 9.02 6.90
C MET A 349 30.24 7.86 7.78
N GLY A 350 30.71 6.63 7.56
CA GLY A 350 30.25 5.46 8.31
C GLY A 350 28.82 5.01 7.95
N ILE A 351 28.35 5.33 6.74
CA ILE A 351 27.07 4.84 6.21
C ILE A 351 27.20 3.40 5.71
N THR A 352 28.37 3.07 5.15
CA THR A 352 28.72 1.74 4.66
C THR A 352 30.08 1.32 5.19
N GLU A 353 30.28 0.00 5.32
CA GLU A 353 31.57 -0.59 5.66
C GLU A 353 32.41 -0.91 4.41
N VAL A 354 31.82 -0.81 3.23
CA VAL A 354 32.48 -1.12 1.96
C VAL A 354 33.27 0.08 1.49
N ASN A 355 34.59 -0.11 1.28
CA ASN A 355 35.47 0.88 0.71
C ASN A 355 35.54 0.69 -0.82
N GLY A 356 34.94 1.60 -1.58
CA GLY A 356 34.89 1.55 -3.05
C GLY A 356 36.20 1.90 -3.77
N LEU A 357 37.26 2.29 -3.06
CA LEU A 357 38.58 2.61 -3.65
C LEU A 357 39.27 1.37 -4.25
N TYR A 358 40.28 1.59 -5.04
CA TYR A 358 41.14 0.49 -5.48
C TYR A 358 41.75 -0.24 -4.29
N PRO A 359 42.11 -1.54 -4.43
CA PRO A 359 42.78 -2.29 -3.39
C PRO A 359 44.02 -1.58 -2.89
N HIS A 360 44.20 -1.53 -1.58
CA HIS A 360 45.33 -0.87 -0.97
C HIS A 360 45.66 -1.41 0.42
N TYR A 361 46.89 -1.19 0.81
CA TYR A 361 47.36 -1.37 2.17
C TYR A 361 47.34 -0.03 2.91
N ARG A 362 46.77 0.01 4.09
CA ARG A 362 46.71 1.22 4.94
C ARG A 362 47.26 0.94 6.32
N CYS A 363 48.28 1.73 6.73
CA CYS A 363 48.87 1.60 8.05
C CYS A 363 47.95 2.25 9.12
N PRO A 364 47.51 1.52 10.14
CA PRO A 364 46.69 2.13 11.19
C PRO A 364 47.44 3.10 12.07
N LYS A 365 48.82 2.99 12.13
CA LYS A 365 49.67 3.81 13.00
C LYS A 365 50.16 5.07 12.31
N CYS A 366 50.95 4.94 11.25
CA CYS A 366 51.60 6.10 10.58
C CYS A 366 50.85 6.60 9.36
N LYS A 367 49.75 5.95 8.98
CA LYS A 367 48.85 6.30 7.86
C LYS A 367 49.48 6.13 6.47
N HIS A 368 50.69 5.58 6.38
CA HIS A 368 51.26 5.22 5.10
C HIS A 368 50.33 4.32 4.30
N THR A 369 50.07 4.65 3.02
CA THR A 369 49.12 3.95 2.15
C THR A 369 49.83 3.54 0.85
N GLU A 370 49.59 2.31 0.41
CA GLU A 370 50.08 1.77 -0.85
C GLU A 370 48.90 1.28 -1.68
N PHE A 371 48.58 1.99 -2.77
CA PHE A 371 47.54 1.56 -3.71
C PHE A 371 48.05 0.49 -4.67
N MET A 372 47.19 -0.48 -4.99
CA MET A 372 47.43 -1.48 -6.01
C MET A 372 46.59 -1.10 -7.24
N ASN A 373 47.25 -1.00 -8.40
CA ASN A 373 46.60 -0.65 -9.67
C ASN A 373 45.94 -1.85 -10.36
N GLU A 374 45.47 -2.85 -9.57
CA GLU A 374 44.87 -4.09 -10.03
C GLU A 374 43.42 -4.14 -9.63
N GLU A 375 42.63 -4.82 -10.45
CA GLU A 375 41.22 -5.12 -10.12
C GLU A 375 41.17 -6.19 -9.02
N GLY A 376 40.12 -6.16 -8.17
CA GLY A 376 39.89 -7.15 -7.13
C GLY A 376 39.55 -6.54 -5.78
N SER A 377 39.73 -7.32 -4.74
CA SER A 377 39.44 -6.91 -3.36
C SER A 377 40.75 -6.88 -2.53
N GLY A 378 40.97 -5.79 -1.82
CA GLY A 378 42.14 -5.65 -0.97
C GLY A 378 42.26 -6.73 0.11
N VAL A 379 41.14 -7.29 0.58
CA VAL A 379 41.14 -8.35 1.60
C VAL A 379 41.79 -9.66 1.12
N ASP A 380 41.84 -9.89 -0.19
CA ASP A 380 42.41 -11.10 -0.80
C ASP A 380 43.95 -11.03 -0.93
N TYR A 381 44.52 -9.84 -0.76
CA TYR A 381 45.99 -9.68 -0.83
C TYR A 381 46.71 -10.29 0.37
N PRO A 382 47.99 -10.71 0.21
CA PRO A 382 48.77 -11.28 1.30
C PRO A 382 48.98 -10.29 2.45
N ASP A 383 49.19 -10.79 3.65
CA ASP A 383 49.49 -9.96 4.81
C ASP A 383 50.87 -9.29 4.62
N LYS A 384 50.95 -8.00 4.95
CA LYS A 384 52.17 -7.17 4.79
C LYS A 384 52.33 -6.27 6.00
N THR A 385 53.57 -5.90 6.31
CA THR A 385 53.95 -4.92 7.35
C THR A 385 54.36 -3.61 6.72
N CYS A 386 54.01 -2.51 7.37
CA CYS A 386 54.35 -1.18 6.93
C CYS A 386 55.87 -0.98 6.93
N PRO A 387 56.51 -0.54 5.83
CA PRO A 387 57.95 -0.31 5.77
C PRO A 387 58.38 0.85 6.65
N GLU A 388 57.51 1.82 6.90
CA GLU A 388 57.83 3.02 7.68
C GLU A 388 57.88 2.79 9.20
N CYS A 389 57.00 1.91 9.72
CA CYS A 389 56.84 1.77 11.17
C CYS A 389 56.71 0.32 11.68
N GLY A 390 56.79 -0.68 10.79
CA GLY A 390 56.73 -2.10 11.14
C GLY A 390 55.36 -2.58 11.61
N THR A 391 54.32 -1.78 11.59
CA THR A 391 52.96 -2.17 12.01
C THR A 391 52.30 -2.98 10.90
N LYS A 392 51.51 -4.00 11.26
CA LYS A 392 50.73 -4.77 10.29
C LYS A 392 49.73 -3.85 9.57
N TYR A 393 49.71 -3.92 8.25
CA TYR A 393 48.74 -3.17 7.43
C TYR A 393 47.33 -3.69 7.59
N ILE A 394 46.35 -2.78 7.41
CA ILE A 394 44.98 -3.08 7.10
C ILE A 394 44.88 -3.21 5.58
N LYS A 395 44.26 -4.26 5.12
CA LYS A 395 43.94 -4.50 3.70
C LYS A 395 42.53 -4.02 3.41
N ASP A 396 42.40 -3.13 2.42
CA ASP A 396 41.14 -2.43 2.16
C ASP A 396 40.94 -2.18 0.65
N GLY A 397 39.73 -1.75 0.25
CA GLY A 397 39.39 -1.39 -1.13
C GLY A 397 38.85 -2.55 -1.96
N HIS A 398 37.87 -2.24 -2.82
CA HIS A 398 37.10 -3.21 -3.64
C HIS A 398 37.02 -2.80 -5.12
N ALA A 399 37.72 -1.75 -5.56
CA ALA A 399 37.73 -1.27 -6.96
C ALA A 399 36.36 -1.01 -7.55
N ILE A 400 35.44 -0.38 -6.81
CA ILE A 400 34.07 -0.11 -7.25
C ILE A 400 33.96 1.34 -7.74
N PRO A 401 33.67 1.58 -9.04
CA PRO A 401 33.50 2.93 -9.57
C PRO A 401 32.30 3.66 -8.93
N PHE A 402 32.44 4.96 -8.66
CA PHE A 402 31.36 5.78 -8.08
C PHE A 402 30.10 5.82 -8.96
N GLU A 403 30.27 5.75 -10.25
CA GLU A 403 29.23 5.73 -11.26
C GLU A 403 28.21 4.59 -11.07
N VAL A 404 28.60 3.53 -10.38
CA VAL A 404 27.68 2.43 -9.99
C VAL A 404 26.56 2.93 -9.07
N PHE A 405 26.84 3.97 -8.26
CA PHE A 405 25.85 4.55 -7.34
C PHE A 405 25.10 5.73 -7.93
N MET A 406 25.80 6.71 -8.49
CA MET A 406 25.24 7.98 -8.95
C MET A 406 24.94 8.02 -10.45
N GLY A 407 25.39 7.01 -11.22
CA GLY A 407 25.30 7.00 -12.68
C GLY A 407 26.40 7.81 -13.37
N PHE A 408 26.48 7.68 -14.70
CA PHE A 408 27.57 8.31 -15.49
C PHE A 408 27.48 9.84 -15.60
N ASN A 409 26.32 10.42 -15.30
CA ASN A 409 26.06 11.87 -15.35
C ASN A 409 25.82 12.47 -13.96
N GLY A 410 26.23 11.78 -12.91
CA GLY A 410 26.04 12.18 -11.53
C GLY A 410 26.74 13.44 -11.10
#